data_9605e061a2fffd1be385ce8081e20380
#
_entry.id   9605e061a2fffd1be385ce8081e20380
#
_cell.length_a   1.000
_cell.length_b   1.000
_cell.length_c   1.000
_cell.angle_alpha   90.00
_cell.angle_beta   90.00
_cell.angle_gamma   90.00
#
_symmetry.space_group_name_H-M   'P 1'
#
loop_
_entity.id
_entity.type
_entity.pdbx_description
1 polymer ?
#
loop_
_entity_poly.entity_id
_entity_poly.type
_entity_poly.pdbx_seq_one_letter_code
_entity_poly.pdbx_strand_id
1 'polypeptide(L)'
;MPAPVVPTGPLPSGGPDAPELGEEARAVRLQAAQIGLRAFTAPDFHPGKVRHIVLMRFLPTITDAQRAEVVRRFMALGQVSRRDNGQQVIASIETGVQMSGEGVDQGFEQGFIVTFNSEGDRNYYVGKPVVSDPAYFDPAHEAFKKFAAPYIIGVLVFDYALPSRQVQHTRRAAVTRPGMTQQQG
;
A
#
# COMPACT_ATOMS: atom_id res chain seq x y z
N MET A 1 3.16 8.94 -36.97
CA MET A 1 2.62 9.43 -35.72
C MET A 1 3.76 9.62 -34.75
N PRO A 2 4.01 10.83 -34.22
CA PRO A 2 5.05 11.01 -33.20
C PRO A 2 4.60 10.27 -31.90
N ALA A 3 5.57 9.62 -31.25
CA ALA A 3 5.35 8.95 -29.97
C ALA A 3 4.92 9.96 -28.89
N PRO A 4 4.06 9.60 -27.93
CA PRO A 4 3.67 10.49 -26.85
C PRO A 4 4.90 10.88 -26.03
N VAL A 5 5.08 12.18 -25.84
CA VAL A 5 6.12 12.72 -24.97
C VAL A 5 5.74 12.43 -23.53
N VAL A 6 6.46 11.50 -22.89
CA VAL A 6 6.32 11.21 -21.47
C VAL A 6 7.03 12.31 -20.69
N PRO A 7 6.39 12.97 -19.71
CA PRO A 7 7.05 13.98 -18.89
C PRO A 7 8.19 13.34 -18.10
N THR A 8 9.42 13.78 -18.36
CA THR A 8 10.61 13.41 -17.59
C THR A 8 10.83 14.46 -16.52
N GLY A 9 10.34 14.23 -15.32
CA GLY A 9 10.59 15.11 -14.18
C GLY A 9 10.30 14.41 -12.84
N PRO A 10 10.92 14.82 -11.74
CA PRO A 10 10.55 14.37 -10.41
C PRO A 10 9.06 14.67 -10.18
N LEU A 11 8.38 13.78 -9.44
CA LEU A 11 6.97 13.94 -9.06
C LEU A 11 6.72 15.39 -8.59
N PRO A 12 5.77 16.13 -9.18
CA PRO A 12 5.59 17.53 -8.87
C PRO A 12 5.19 17.71 -7.41
N SER A 13 6.06 18.33 -6.65
CA SER A 13 5.72 18.93 -5.37
C SER A 13 5.00 20.25 -5.67
N GLY A 14 3.68 20.22 -5.63
CA GLY A 14 2.75 21.33 -5.43
C GLY A 14 3.05 22.69 -6.04
N GLY A 15 3.38 22.76 -7.35
CA GLY A 15 3.34 24.01 -8.09
C GLY A 15 1.98 24.22 -8.78
N PRO A 16 1.70 25.41 -9.35
CA PRO A 16 0.42 25.71 -10.02
C PRO A 16 0.06 24.75 -11.18
N ASP A 17 1.04 24.00 -11.70
CA ASP A 17 0.88 22.98 -12.76
C ASP A 17 0.91 21.54 -12.24
N ALA A 18 0.83 21.33 -10.91
CA ALA A 18 0.74 19.97 -10.36
C ALA A 18 -0.59 19.34 -10.81
N PRO A 19 -0.60 18.05 -11.24
CA PRO A 19 -1.85 17.39 -11.60
C PRO A 19 -2.82 17.46 -10.43
N GLU A 20 -4.08 17.81 -10.74
CA GLU A 20 -5.12 17.91 -9.74
C GLU A 20 -5.23 16.60 -8.97
N LEU A 21 -5.23 16.67 -7.63
CA LEU A 21 -5.35 15.48 -6.79
C LEU A 21 -6.68 14.77 -7.07
N GLY A 22 -6.62 13.47 -7.23
CA GLY A 22 -7.81 12.63 -7.32
C GLY A 22 -8.68 12.75 -6.07
N GLU A 23 -9.94 12.38 -6.19
CA GLU A 23 -10.95 12.47 -5.11
C GLU A 23 -10.48 11.73 -3.84
N GLU A 24 -9.98 10.51 -3.97
CA GLU A 24 -9.45 9.71 -2.86
C GLU A 24 -8.28 10.38 -2.15
N ALA A 25 -7.34 10.94 -2.90
CA ALA A 25 -6.20 11.63 -2.31
C ALA A 25 -6.62 12.89 -1.53
N ARG A 26 -7.66 13.60 -2.00
CA ARG A 26 -8.27 14.72 -1.27
C ARG A 26 -8.97 14.27 0.00
N ALA A 27 -9.79 13.19 -0.09
CA ALA A 27 -10.52 12.64 1.05
C ALA A 27 -9.59 12.18 2.18
N VAL A 28 -8.51 11.45 1.84
CA VAL A 28 -7.51 10.98 2.81
C VAL A 28 -6.79 12.15 3.51
N ARG A 29 -6.43 13.21 2.77
CA ARG A 29 -5.79 14.39 3.35
C ARG A 29 -6.74 15.18 4.26
N LEU A 30 -8.01 15.28 3.87
CA LEU A 30 -9.04 15.92 4.70
C LEU A 30 -9.26 15.14 6.00
N GLN A 31 -9.34 13.81 5.92
CA GLN A 31 -9.46 12.95 7.09
C GLN A 31 -8.28 13.13 8.05
N ALA A 32 -7.03 13.10 7.54
CA ALA A 32 -5.84 13.33 8.35
C ALA A 32 -5.88 14.69 9.07
N ALA A 33 -6.33 15.75 8.39
CA ALA A 33 -6.47 17.08 8.97
C ALA A 33 -7.56 17.14 10.04
N GLN A 34 -8.68 16.45 9.86
CA GLN A 34 -9.81 16.45 10.78
C GLN A 34 -9.54 15.70 12.09
N ILE A 35 -8.92 14.52 12.00
CA ILE A 35 -8.70 13.66 13.19
C ILE A 35 -7.33 13.85 13.83
N GLY A 36 -6.40 14.51 13.15
CA GLY A 36 -5.02 14.73 13.58
C GLY A 36 -4.09 13.54 13.31
N LEU A 37 -2.80 13.83 13.10
CA LEU A 37 -1.82 12.85 12.65
C LEU A 37 -1.62 11.69 13.64
N ARG A 38 -1.71 11.95 14.94
CA ARG A 38 -1.60 10.90 15.97
C ARG A 38 -2.65 9.81 15.80
N ALA A 39 -3.91 10.18 15.63
CA ALA A 39 -5.01 9.25 15.44
C ALA A 39 -4.95 8.58 14.05
N PHE A 40 -4.65 9.39 13.02
CA PHE A 40 -4.58 8.93 11.63
C PHE A 40 -3.50 7.86 11.38
N THR A 41 -2.39 7.90 12.13
CA THR A 41 -1.28 6.95 12.01
C THR A 41 -1.23 5.92 13.13
N ALA A 42 -2.21 5.90 14.03
CA ALA A 42 -2.26 4.93 15.12
C ALA A 42 -2.42 3.49 14.60
N PRO A 43 -1.77 2.48 15.22
CA PRO A 43 -1.80 1.10 14.70
C PRO A 43 -3.20 0.47 14.74
N ASP A 44 -4.09 0.99 15.54
CA ASP A 44 -5.50 0.58 15.67
C ASP A 44 -6.47 1.45 14.86
N PHE A 45 -5.97 2.40 14.07
CA PHE A 45 -6.81 3.17 13.16
C PHE A 45 -7.26 2.28 11.98
N HIS A 46 -8.56 2.05 11.88
CA HIS A 46 -9.21 1.18 10.89
C HIS A 46 -8.51 -0.19 10.75
N PRO A 47 -8.64 -1.08 11.76
CA PRO A 47 -8.01 -2.39 11.73
C PRO A 47 -8.53 -3.23 10.56
N GLY A 48 -7.64 -3.96 9.92
CA GLY A 48 -7.93 -4.81 8.77
C GLY A 48 -6.76 -4.81 7.79
N LYS A 49 -6.68 -5.85 6.97
CA LYS A 49 -5.59 -5.94 6.00
C LYS A 49 -5.74 -4.90 4.91
N VAL A 50 -4.68 -4.12 4.70
CA VAL A 50 -4.55 -3.16 3.60
C VAL A 50 -3.43 -3.62 2.68
N ARG A 51 -3.69 -3.60 1.38
CA ARG A 51 -2.68 -3.81 0.33
C ARG A 51 -2.25 -2.45 -0.22
N HIS A 52 -0.96 -2.27 -0.31
CA HIS A 52 -0.31 -1.11 -0.92
C HIS A 52 0.54 -1.63 -2.08
N ILE A 53 0.02 -1.47 -3.28
CA ILE A 53 0.68 -1.89 -4.52
C ILE A 53 1.55 -0.75 -5.00
N VAL A 54 2.82 -1.06 -5.26
CA VAL A 54 3.78 -0.10 -5.82
C VAL A 54 4.35 -0.68 -7.10
N LEU A 55 4.17 0.03 -8.20
CA LEU A 55 4.83 -0.30 -9.46
C LEU A 55 5.90 0.74 -9.75
N MET A 56 7.09 0.29 -10.14
CA MET A 56 8.23 1.15 -10.41
C MET A 56 8.69 1.05 -11.86
N ARG A 57 9.00 2.20 -12.44
CA ARG A 57 9.69 2.35 -13.72
C ARG A 57 11.05 2.97 -13.44
N PHE A 58 12.08 2.29 -13.88
CA PHE A 58 13.47 2.72 -13.65
C PHE A 58 14.00 3.64 -14.76
N LEU A 59 15.05 4.38 -14.45
CA LEU A 59 15.81 5.10 -15.46
C LEU A 59 16.38 4.12 -16.49
N PRO A 60 16.35 4.44 -17.80
CA PRO A 60 16.94 3.58 -18.84
C PRO A 60 18.44 3.32 -18.66
N THR A 61 19.12 4.18 -17.92
CA THR A 61 20.58 4.10 -17.65
C THR A 61 20.92 3.33 -16.36
N ILE A 62 19.91 2.83 -15.64
CA ILE A 62 20.17 2.07 -14.41
C ILE A 62 20.90 0.76 -14.72
N THR A 63 21.92 0.41 -13.94
CA THR A 63 22.57 -0.89 -14.04
C THR A 63 21.77 -1.97 -13.33
N ASP A 64 21.98 -3.24 -13.69
CA ASP A 64 21.34 -4.38 -13.00
C ASP A 64 21.68 -4.42 -11.50
N ALA A 65 22.92 -4.07 -11.15
CA ALA A 65 23.36 -4.00 -9.76
C ALA A 65 22.60 -2.91 -8.97
N GLN A 66 22.40 -1.74 -9.56
CA GLN A 66 21.62 -0.66 -8.94
C GLN A 66 20.15 -1.04 -8.80
N ARG A 67 19.56 -1.65 -9.83
CA ARG A 67 18.18 -2.18 -9.79
C ARG A 67 18.03 -3.20 -8.66
N ALA A 68 18.93 -4.17 -8.60
CA ALA A 68 18.94 -5.20 -7.54
C ALA A 68 19.06 -4.58 -6.14
N GLU A 69 19.87 -3.53 -5.98
CA GLU A 69 20.02 -2.82 -4.71
C GLU A 69 18.75 -2.07 -4.30
N VAL A 70 18.05 -1.43 -5.25
CA VAL A 70 16.73 -0.80 -4.98
C VAL A 70 15.73 -1.85 -4.49
N VAL A 71 15.62 -2.98 -5.20
CA VAL A 71 14.72 -4.08 -4.82
C VAL A 71 15.09 -4.65 -3.44
N ARG A 72 16.38 -4.91 -3.20
CA ARG A 72 16.88 -5.43 -1.92
C ARG A 72 16.52 -4.50 -0.76
N ARG A 73 16.74 -3.19 -0.91
CA ARG A 73 16.41 -2.20 0.14
C ARG A 73 14.91 -2.06 0.34
N PHE A 74 14.11 -2.11 -0.72
CA PHE A 74 12.66 -2.13 -0.56
C PHE A 74 12.21 -3.34 0.27
N MET A 75 12.69 -4.54 -0.07
CA MET A 75 12.36 -5.77 0.66
C MET A 75 12.82 -5.72 2.12
N ALA A 76 13.96 -5.09 2.40
CA ALA A 76 14.48 -4.92 3.75
C ALA A 76 13.55 -4.08 4.65
N LEU A 77 12.68 -3.22 4.08
CA LEU A 77 11.68 -2.48 4.84
C LEU A 77 10.79 -3.40 5.69
N GLY A 78 10.52 -4.61 5.21
CA GLY A 78 9.78 -5.62 5.99
C GLY A 78 10.40 -5.93 7.36
N GLN A 79 11.69 -5.66 7.54
CA GLN A 79 12.42 -5.89 8.79
C GLN A 79 12.69 -4.61 9.58
N VAL A 80 12.94 -3.49 8.88
CA VAL A 80 13.41 -2.25 9.51
C VAL A 80 12.32 -1.21 9.75
N SER A 81 11.17 -1.32 9.09
CA SER A 81 9.99 -0.48 9.33
C SER A 81 9.38 -0.81 10.69
N ARG A 82 9.68 0.03 11.67
CA ARG A 82 9.22 -0.15 13.04
C ARG A 82 8.80 1.19 13.64
N ARG A 83 7.85 1.12 14.56
CA ARG A 83 7.49 2.24 15.43
C ARG A 83 8.54 2.40 16.54
N ASP A 84 8.56 3.54 17.22
CA ASP A 84 9.50 3.83 18.32
C ASP A 84 9.44 2.78 19.45
N ASN A 85 8.29 2.16 19.67
CA ASN A 85 8.13 1.08 20.64
C ASN A 85 8.61 -0.30 20.14
N GLY A 86 9.22 -0.37 18.93
CA GLY A 86 9.68 -1.60 18.29
C GLY A 86 8.61 -2.40 17.55
N GLN A 87 7.35 -1.97 17.59
CA GLN A 87 6.26 -2.64 16.88
C GLN A 87 6.50 -2.61 15.37
N GLN A 88 6.35 -3.76 14.72
CA GLN A 88 6.48 -3.89 13.28
C GLN A 88 5.30 -3.24 12.56
N VAL A 89 5.61 -2.47 11.54
CA VAL A 89 4.61 -1.73 10.74
C VAL A 89 4.08 -2.59 9.58
N ILE A 90 4.97 -3.31 8.91
CA ILE A 90 4.67 -4.10 7.71
C ILE A 90 4.38 -5.54 8.10
N ALA A 91 3.26 -6.08 7.63
CA ALA A 91 2.91 -7.49 7.83
C ALA A 91 3.62 -8.42 6.83
N SER A 92 3.71 -8.02 5.56
CA SER A 92 4.46 -8.74 4.51
C SER A 92 4.78 -7.85 3.32
N ILE A 93 5.83 -8.21 2.57
CA ILE A 93 6.16 -7.63 1.27
C ILE A 93 6.34 -8.77 0.26
N GLU A 94 5.72 -8.62 -0.88
CA GLU A 94 5.90 -9.48 -2.06
C GLU A 94 6.48 -8.64 -3.19
N THR A 95 7.28 -9.22 -4.07
CA THR A 95 7.86 -8.51 -5.21
C THR A 95 7.96 -9.39 -6.44
N GLY A 96 7.91 -8.79 -7.61
CA GLY A 96 8.08 -9.48 -8.88
C GLY A 96 8.41 -8.53 -10.03
N VAL A 97 9.01 -9.08 -11.05
CA VAL A 97 9.30 -8.40 -12.33
C VAL A 97 8.09 -8.53 -13.25
N GLN A 98 7.83 -7.51 -14.05
CA GLN A 98 6.79 -7.53 -15.08
C GLN A 98 7.00 -8.71 -16.04
N MET A 99 5.95 -9.51 -16.27
CA MET A 99 5.97 -10.68 -17.15
C MET A 99 4.71 -10.84 -18.02
N SER A 100 3.80 -9.85 -18.01
CA SER A 100 2.59 -9.88 -18.84
C SER A 100 2.94 -9.61 -20.29
N GLY A 101 2.41 -10.44 -21.20
CA GLY A 101 2.53 -10.25 -22.65
C GLY A 101 1.46 -9.36 -23.28
N GLU A 102 0.59 -8.70 -22.47
CA GLU A 102 -0.54 -7.91 -22.99
C GLU A 102 -0.13 -6.55 -23.58
N GLY A 103 1.08 -6.03 -23.23
CA GLY A 103 1.60 -4.77 -23.75
C GLY A 103 0.93 -3.53 -23.20
N VAL A 104 0.35 -3.61 -22.00
CA VAL A 104 -0.36 -2.52 -21.29
C VAL A 104 0.32 -2.12 -19.99
N ASP A 105 1.56 -2.52 -19.79
CA ASP A 105 2.34 -2.27 -18.57
C ASP A 105 2.81 -0.82 -18.40
N GLN A 106 2.66 0.02 -19.42
CA GLN A 106 3.10 1.44 -19.44
C GLN A 106 4.58 1.64 -19.05
N GLY A 107 5.41 0.60 -19.24
CA GLY A 107 6.83 0.61 -18.92
C GLY A 107 7.15 0.44 -17.43
N PHE A 108 6.17 0.03 -16.60
CA PHE A 108 6.46 -0.41 -15.25
C PHE A 108 7.11 -1.80 -15.27
N GLU A 109 8.23 -1.94 -14.59
CA GLU A 109 9.11 -3.12 -14.69
C GLU A 109 9.15 -3.96 -13.42
N GLN A 110 8.92 -3.32 -12.27
CA GLN A 110 9.02 -3.95 -10.95
C GLN A 110 7.77 -3.65 -10.13
N GLY A 111 7.17 -4.70 -9.57
CA GLY A 111 6.01 -4.61 -8.69
C GLY A 111 6.34 -5.02 -7.26
N PHE A 112 5.67 -4.37 -6.31
CA PHE A 112 5.67 -4.72 -4.89
C PHE A 112 4.24 -4.71 -4.36
N ILE A 113 3.93 -5.63 -3.45
CA ILE A 113 2.70 -5.63 -2.67
C ILE A 113 3.09 -5.59 -1.20
N VAL A 114 2.87 -4.46 -0.56
CA VAL A 114 3.08 -4.31 0.88
C VAL A 114 1.74 -4.51 1.59
N THR A 115 1.73 -5.37 2.60
CA THR A 115 0.53 -5.63 3.41
C THR A 115 0.70 -5.03 4.79
N PHE A 116 -0.34 -4.33 5.24
CA PHE A 116 -0.45 -3.77 6.59
C PHE A 116 -1.61 -4.43 7.36
N ASN A 117 -1.60 -4.31 8.69
CA ASN A 117 -2.67 -4.81 9.56
C ASN A 117 -3.77 -3.78 9.83
N SER A 118 -3.53 -2.51 9.47
CA SER A 118 -4.48 -1.41 9.60
C SER A 118 -4.20 -0.32 8.57
N GLU A 119 -5.16 0.57 8.36
CA GLU A 119 -4.91 1.81 7.61
C GLU A 119 -3.90 2.71 8.34
N GLY A 120 -3.92 2.72 9.67
CA GLY A 120 -2.96 3.48 10.46
C GLY A 120 -1.51 3.05 10.26
N ASP A 121 -1.24 1.76 10.12
CA ASP A 121 0.09 1.26 9.79
C ASP A 121 0.50 1.68 8.36
N ARG A 122 -0.42 1.61 7.39
CA ARG A 122 -0.19 2.11 6.04
C ARG A 122 0.08 3.62 6.04
N ASN A 123 -0.70 4.41 6.79
CA ASN A 123 -0.55 5.85 6.88
C ASN A 123 0.81 6.25 7.50
N TYR A 124 1.22 5.55 8.54
CA TYR A 124 2.54 5.74 9.17
C TYR A 124 3.67 5.39 8.20
N TYR A 125 3.59 4.27 7.51
CA TYR A 125 4.57 3.85 6.51
C TYR A 125 4.70 4.83 5.36
N VAL A 126 3.59 5.24 4.75
CA VAL A 126 3.59 6.14 3.58
C VAL A 126 4.18 7.50 3.94
N GLY A 127 3.78 8.09 5.07
CA GLY A 127 4.28 9.38 5.49
C GLY A 127 3.93 10.51 4.51
N LYS A 128 4.95 11.22 4.05
CA LYS A 128 4.78 12.31 3.07
C LYS A 128 4.20 11.80 1.74
N PRO A 129 3.31 12.58 1.13
CA PRO A 129 2.98 13.99 1.40
C PRO A 129 1.83 14.20 2.38
N VAL A 130 1.15 13.15 2.86
CA VAL A 130 -0.02 13.28 3.75
C VAL A 130 0.41 13.56 5.19
N VAL A 131 1.41 12.83 5.68
CA VAL A 131 1.96 12.97 7.04
C VAL A 131 3.34 13.61 6.95
N SER A 132 3.42 14.89 7.31
CA SER A 132 4.66 15.69 7.20
C SER A 132 5.49 15.75 8.49
N ASP A 133 4.85 15.54 9.65
CA ASP A 133 5.52 15.56 10.94
C ASP A 133 6.29 14.24 11.15
N PRO A 134 7.63 14.30 11.34
CA PRO A 134 8.47 13.13 11.51
C PRO A 134 8.14 12.27 12.74
N ALA A 135 7.41 12.79 13.71
CA ALA A 135 6.93 12.01 14.85
C ALA A 135 5.85 10.97 14.46
N TYR A 136 5.28 11.07 13.26
CA TYR A 136 4.13 10.27 12.83
C TYR A 136 4.35 9.53 11.52
N PHE A 137 5.57 9.40 11.01
CA PHE A 137 5.85 8.58 9.84
C PHE A 137 7.12 7.72 9.99
N ASP A 138 7.19 6.67 9.18
CA ASP A 138 8.28 5.70 9.15
C ASP A 138 9.59 6.31 8.61
N PRO A 139 10.62 6.49 9.45
CA PRO A 139 11.90 7.03 9.01
C PRO A 139 12.64 6.10 8.04
N ALA A 140 12.43 4.77 8.15
CA ALA A 140 13.09 3.81 7.27
C ALA A 140 12.54 3.91 5.84
N HIS A 141 11.22 4.05 5.66
CA HIS A 141 10.63 4.26 4.36
C HIS A 141 11.02 5.62 3.77
N GLU A 142 11.07 6.68 4.59
CA GLU A 142 11.52 8.00 4.13
C GLU A 142 12.99 7.97 3.65
N ALA A 143 13.85 7.23 4.34
CA ALA A 143 15.24 7.03 3.91
C ALA A 143 15.32 6.22 2.61
N PHE A 144 14.48 5.19 2.46
CA PHE A 144 14.38 4.43 1.22
C PHE A 144 13.94 5.32 0.04
N LYS A 145 12.91 6.14 0.20
CA LYS A 145 12.45 7.06 -0.87
C LYS A 145 13.57 7.98 -1.35
N LYS A 146 14.35 8.55 -0.42
CA LYS A 146 15.50 9.39 -0.76
C LYS A 146 16.59 8.64 -1.50
N PHE A 147 16.87 7.40 -1.09
CA PHE A 147 17.84 6.53 -1.75
C PHE A 147 17.39 6.17 -3.17
N ALA A 148 16.12 5.79 -3.35
CA ALA A 148 15.59 5.26 -4.61
C ALA A 148 15.32 6.36 -5.66
N ALA A 149 15.05 7.59 -5.23
CA ALA A 149 14.67 8.70 -6.11
C ALA A 149 15.58 8.90 -7.34
N PRO A 150 16.93 8.80 -7.26
CA PRO A 150 17.78 8.97 -8.43
C PRO A 150 17.69 7.86 -9.47
N TYR A 151 17.05 6.74 -9.16
CA TYR A 151 17.00 5.54 -10.01
C TYR A 151 15.62 5.34 -10.67
N ILE A 152 14.61 6.09 -10.24
CA ILE A 152 13.21 5.88 -10.59
C ILE A 152 12.68 7.08 -11.38
N ILE A 153 12.01 6.81 -12.52
CA ILE A 153 11.34 7.84 -13.35
C ILE A 153 9.81 7.77 -13.27
N GLY A 154 9.27 6.76 -12.63
CA GLY A 154 7.82 6.64 -12.44
C GLY A 154 7.48 5.68 -11.31
N VAL A 155 6.49 6.07 -10.52
CA VAL A 155 5.89 5.23 -9.49
C VAL A 155 4.38 5.31 -9.64
N LEU A 156 3.73 4.15 -9.59
CA LEU A 156 2.28 4.06 -9.45
C LEU A 156 1.98 3.41 -8.11
N VAL A 157 1.07 4.02 -7.36
CA VAL A 157 0.61 3.49 -6.07
C VAL A 157 -0.90 3.26 -6.13
N PHE A 158 -1.31 2.10 -5.66
CA PHE A 158 -2.72 1.74 -5.54
C PHE A 158 -2.97 1.00 -4.22
N ASP A 159 -3.86 1.55 -3.40
CA ASP A 159 -4.20 1.00 -2.08
C ASP A 159 -5.63 0.47 -2.07
N TYR A 160 -5.84 -0.64 -1.35
CA TYR A 160 -7.17 -1.13 -1.05
C TYR A 160 -7.21 -1.94 0.24
N ALA A 161 -8.34 -1.87 0.95
CA ALA A 161 -8.59 -2.71 2.11
C ALA A 161 -9.15 -4.06 1.67
N LEU A 162 -8.66 -5.14 2.27
CA LEU A 162 -9.27 -6.46 2.08
C LEU A 162 -10.60 -6.52 2.85
N PRO A 163 -11.67 -7.11 2.24
CA PRO A 163 -12.90 -7.32 2.97
C PRO A 163 -12.64 -8.18 4.21
N SER A 164 -13.13 -7.72 5.37
CA SER A 164 -13.13 -8.53 6.58
C SER A 164 -13.86 -9.84 6.26
N ARG A 165 -13.26 -10.98 6.56
CA ARG A 165 -13.99 -12.26 6.54
C ARG A 165 -15.09 -12.15 7.60
N GLN A 166 -16.30 -11.82 7.19
CA GLN A 166 -17.46 -12.11 8.01
C GLN A 166 -17.46 -13.64 8.19
N VAL A 167 -17.20 -14.08 9.42
CA VAL A 167 -17.45 -15.46 9.82
C VAL A 167 -18.96 -15.64 9.70
N GLN A 168 -19.40 -16.18 8.57
CA GLN A 168 -20.77 -16.66 8.44
C GLN A 168 -20.90 -17.81 9.43
N HIS A 169 -21.37 -17.49 10.64
CA HIS A 169 -21.98 -18.48 11.52
C HIS A 169 -23.25 -18.94 10.81
N THR A 170 -23.11 -19.94 9.96
CA THR A 170 -24.22 -20.76 9.51
C THR A 170 -24.84 -21.35 10.78
N ARG A 171 -25.93 -20.72 11.26
CA ARG A 171 -26.84 -21.33 12.19
C ARG A 171 -27.32 -22.61 11.52
N ARG A 172 -26.74 -23.73 11.93
CA ARG A 172 -27.25 -25.06 11.64
C ARG A 172 -28.63 -25.11 12.26
N ALA A 173 -29.68 -24.94 11.43
CA ALA A 173 -31.05 -25.16 11.86
C ALA A 173 -31.14 -26.60 12.38
N ALA A 174 -31.47 -26.72 13.64
CA ALA A 174 -31.80 -28.03 14.24
C ALA A 174 -33.04 -28.57 13.50
N VAL A 175 -32.83 -29.60 12.70
CA VAL A 175 -33.93 -30.35 12.10
C VAL A 175 -34.59 -31.13 13.25
N THR A 176 -35.71 -30.60 13.74
CA THR A 176 -36.62 -31.31 14.64
C THR A 176 -37.30 -32.40 13.85
N ARG A 177 -36.98 -33.67 14.11
CA ARG A 177 -37.70 -34.81 13.57
C ARG A 177 -39.12 -34.82 14.15
N PRO A 178 -40.17 -34.95 13.33
CA PRO A 178 -41.53 -35.19 13.84
C PRO A 178 -41.59 -36.63 14.43
N GLY A 179 -42.08 -36.70 15.64
CA GLY A 179 -42.30 -37.99 16.34
C GLY A 179 -43.27 -38.88 15.60
N MET A 180 -42.89 -40.15 15.42
CA MET A 180 -43.77 -41.22 15.01
C MET A 180 -44.71 -41.54 16.17
N THR A 181 -46.00 -41.26 15.97
CA THR A 181 -47.08 -41.74 16.87
C THR A 181 -47.30 -43.20 16.55
N GLN A 182 -47.00 -44.10 17.50
CA GLN A 182 -47.46 -45.48 17.47
C GLN A 182 -48.96 -45.49 17.89
N GLN A 183 -49.81 -45.90 16.98
CA GLN A 183 -51.15 -46.39 17.35
C GLN A 183 -51.06 -47.89 17.66
N GLN A 184 -51.35 -48.22 18.90
CA GLN A 184 -51.77 -49.56 19.27
C GLN A 184 -53.30 -49.61 19.23
N GLY A 185 -53.83 -50.62 18.58
CA GLY A 185 -55.20 -51.04 18.58
C GLY A 185 -55.28 -52.45 18.03
#